data_80a701a77d1783c3ccb166e4d027286d
#
_entry.id   80a701a77d1783c3ccb166e4d027286d
#
_cell.length_a   1.000
_cell.length_b   1.000
_cell.length_c   1.000
_cell.angle_alpha   90.00
_cell.angle_beta   90.00
_cell.angle_gamma   90.00
#
_symmetry.space_group_name_H-M   'P 1'
#
loop_
_entity.id
_entity.type
_entity.pdbx_description
1 polymer ?
#
loop_
_entity_poly.entity_id
_entity_poly.type
_entity_poly.pdbx_seq_one_letter_code
_entity_poly.pdbx_strand_id
1 'polypeptide(L)'
;MIGFTYKRATSVAEAAAIAAHTNDSKFIAGGTNLLDLMKLQVETPTYLIDINDLGLDKIQPTTDGGLRIGALVRNTDLAANEIVRRDYAVLSRALLAGASAQLRNQATTSGNLLQRTRCPYFYDTNMPCNKREPGSGCSAIGGYSRQHAIVGVSDSCIATHPSDMAISMRVLDATVETVRPNGSTRTIPIAELHRLPGNTPHIEHTLETGELITAVILPKPVGGIHIYRKVRDRASYAFALISVAAIVQRDGTGRVAVGGVAHKPWRVEEAERNMHRGAKALTAGVLANARTTPDNAFKVLLVERTIGSVLNEAKV
;
A
#
# COMPACT_ATOMS: atom_id res chain seq x y z
N MET A 1 -25.30 -4.94 -3.66
CA MET A 1 -24.64 -5.83 -2.68
C MET A 1 -25.40 -7.13 -2.62
N ILE A 2 -24.73 -8.25 -2.75
CA ILE A 2 -25.33 -9.59 -2.64
C ILE A 2 -25.45 -9.95 -1.16
N GLY A 3 -26.39 -10.82 -0.78
CA GLY A 3 -26.55 -11.30 0.59
C GLY A 3 -25.31 -12.08 1.05
N PHE A 4 -24.93 -11.93 2.31
CA PHE A 4 -23.79 -12.60 2.93
C PHE A 4 -24.08 -12.99 4.38
N THR A 5 -23.37 -13.99 4.87
CA THR A 5 -23.32 -14.33 6.29
C THR A 5 -22.30 -13.44 7.00
N TYR A 6 -22.65 -12.96 8.19
CA TYR A 6 -21.73 -12.15 9.02
C TYR A 6 -21.41 -12.89 10.32
N LYS A 7 -20.15 -13.00 10.64
CA LYS A 7 -19.64 -13.60 11.88
C LYS A 7 -18.59 -12.70 12.49
N ARG A 8 -18.77 -12.35 13.75
CA ARG A 8 -17.74 -11.68 14.55
C ARG A 8 -16.83 -12.75 15.16
N ALA A 9 -15.55 -12.69 14.88
CA ALA A 9 -14.56 -13.59 15.45
C ALA A 9 -14.19 -13.14 16.87
N THR A 10 -13.95 -14.09 17.76
CA THR A 10 -13.58 -13.87 19.16
C THR A 10 -12.08 -14.02 19.42
N SER A 11 -11.35 -14.58 18.44
CA SER A 11 -9.90 -14.73 18.48
C SER A 11 -9.28 -14.71 17.08
N VAL A 12 -7.98 -14.40 17.01
CA VAL A 12 -7.20 -14.46 15.76
C VAL A 12 -7.22 -15.88 15.17
N ALA A 13 -7.08 -16.90 16.00
CA ALA A 13 -7.12 -18.30 15.58
C ALA A 13 -8.49 -18.68 14.99
N GLU A 14 -9.59 -18.27 15.61
CA GLU A 14 -10.94 -18.50 15.09
C GLU A 14 -11.12 -17.80 13.74
N ALA A 15 -10.70 -16.51 13.62
CA ALA A 15 -10.81 -15.76 12.37
C ALA A 15 -10.09 -16.47 11.23
N ALA A 16 -8.83 -16.87 11.45
CA ALA A 16 -8.01 -17.54 10.47
C ALA A 16 -8.59 -18.92 10.08
N ALA A 17 -9.08 -19.69 11.06
CA ALA A 17 -9.69 -20.99 10.81
C ALA A 17 -10.99 -20.88 10.00
N ILE A 18 -11.87 -19.93 10.34
CA ILE A 18 -13.11 -19.69 9.56
C ILE A 18 -12.73 -19.33 8.12
N ALA A 19 -11.78 -18.42 7.92
CA ALA A 19 -11.37 -17.97 6.59
C ALA A 19 -10.76 -19.09 5.73
N ALA A 20 -10.07 -20.04 6.34
CA ALA A 20 -9.46 -21.17 5.65
C ALA A 20 -10.50 -22.22 5.21
N HIS A 21 -11.59 -22.38 5.95
CA HIS A 21 -12.60 -23.41 5.72
C HIS A 21 -13.89 -22.89 5.06
N THR A 22 -13.96 -21.57 4.81
CA THR A 22 -15.16 -20.96 4.21
C THR A 22 -14.78 -20.31 2.88
N ASN A 23 -15.24 -20.91 1.79
CA ASN A 23 -15.04 -20.35 0.46
C ASN A 23 -15.67 -18.95 0.37
N ASP A 24 -15.08 -18.10 -0.46
CA ASP A 24 -15.52 -16.73 -0.71
C ASP A 24 -15.72 -15.89 0.57
N SER A 25 -14.95 -16.19 1.62
CA SER A 25 -14.91 -15.39 2.84
C SER A 25 -13.93 -14.23 2.72
N LYS A 26 -14.23 -13.13 3.43
CA LYS A 26 -13.32 -11.97 3.57
C LYS A 26 -13.30 -11.49 5.01
N PHE A 27 -12.12 -11.10 5.48
CA PHE A 27 -12.02 -10.33 6.72
C PHE A 27 -12.56 -8.93 6.52
N ILE A 28 -13.34 -8.44 7.49
CA ILE A 28 -13.78 -7.05 7.55
C ILE A 28 -13.26 -6.38 8.82
N ALA A 29 -12.57 -5.25 8.62
CA ALA A 29 -12.13 -4.33 9.68
C ALA A 29 -12.88 -3.00 9.52
N GLY A 30 -12.21 -1.91 9.12
CA GLY A 30 -12.86 -0.63 8.89
C GLY A 30 -13.81 -0.57 7.68
N GLY A 31 -13.77 -1.54 6.77
CA GLY A 31 -14.68 -1.69 5.64
C GLY A 31 -14.52 -0.65 4.51
N THR A 32 -13.67 0.36 4.67
CA THR A 32 -13.58 1.54 3.78
C THR A 32 -13.18 1.25 2.33
N ASN A 33 -12.72 0.04 2.02
CA ASN A 33 -12.51 -0.41 0.66
C ASN A 33 -13.42 -1.59 0.29
N LEU A 34 -13.51 -2.60 1.17
CA LEU A 34 -14.28 -3.81 0.90
C LEU A 34 -15.77 -3.50 0.65
N LEU A 35 -16.38 -2.68 1.50
CA LEU A 35 -17.82 -2.36 1.35
C LEU A 35 -18.12 -1.57 0.07
N ASP A 36 -17.22 -0.69 -0.37
CA ASP A 36 -17.36 0.02 -1.65
C ASP A 36 -17.33 -0.98 -2.82
N LEU A 37 -16.39 -1.92 -2.81
CA LEU A 37 -16.28 -2.96 -3.84
C LEU A 37 -17.49 -3.90 -3.82
N MET A 38 -18.05 -4.20 -2.64
CA MET A 38 -19.27 -5.00 -2.51
C MET A 38 -20.51 -4.28 -3.03
N LYS A 39 -20.63 -2.96 -2.80
CA LYS A 39 -21.73 -2.15 -3.34
C LYS A 39 -21.71 -2.15 -4.87
N LEU A 40 -20.53 -2.11 -5.46
CA LEU A 40 -20.32 -2.14 -6.92
C LEU A 40 -20.31 -3.57 -7.50
N GLN A 41 -20.46 -4.60 -6.66
CA GLN A 41 -20.39 -6.02 -7.06
C GLN A 41 -19.05 -6.41 -7.73
N VAL A 42 -17.98 -5.68 -7.43
CA VAL A 42 -16.60 -6.02 -7.81
C VAL A 42 -16.04 -7.12 -6.90
N GLU A 43 -16.41 -7.07 -5.61
CA GLU A 43 -16.22 -8.13 -4.62
C GLU A 43 -17.59 -8.63 -4.16
N THR A 44 -17.77 -9.93 -4.18
CA THR A 44 -19.06 -10.57 -3.83
C THR A 44 -18.89 -11.69 -2.81
N PRO A 45 -18.21 -11.43 -1.65
CA PRO A 45 -18.03 -12.48 -0.66
C PRO A 45 -19.39 -12.95 -0.11
N THR A 46 -19.50 -14.24 0.10
CA THR A 46 -20.68 -14.85 0.73
C THR A 46 -20.59 -14.87 2.25
N TYR A 47 -19.39 -14.59 2.78
CA TYR A 47 -19.13 -14.63 4.23
C TYR A 47 -18.19 -13.50 4.66
N LEU A 48 -18.61 -12.70 5.64
CA LEU A 48 -17.77 -11.67 6.25
C LEU A 48 -17.36 -12.07 7.67
N ILE A 49 -16.05 -12.04 7.93
CA ILE A 49 -15.45 -12.33 9.23
C ILE A 49 -15.02 -11.00 9.83
N ASP A 50 -15.79 -10.51 10.80
CA ASP A 50 -15.47 -9.27 11.51
C ASP A 50 -14.34 -9.52 12.52
N ILE A 51 -13.25 -8.73 12.37
CA ILE A 51 -12.04 -8.82 13.17
C ILE A 51 -11.86 -7.62 14.12
N ASN A 52 -12.85 -6.71 14.21
CA ASN A 52 -12.68 -5.46 14.95
C ASN A 52 -12.43 -5.64 16.45
N ASP A 53 -12.94 -6.70 17.08
CA ASP A 53 -12.86 -6.93 18.53
C ASP A 53 -11.66 -7.83 18.94
N LEU A 54 -10.68 -8.07 18.03
CA LEU A 54 -9.56 -8.98 18.30
C LEU A 54 -8.42 -8.35 19.15
N GLY A 55 -8.56 -7.12 19.62
CA GLY A 55 -7.55 -6.46 20.45
C GLY A 55 -6.26 -6.10 19.72
N LEU A 56 -6.28 -6.00 18.38
CA LEU A 56 -5.14 -5.68 17.54
C LEU A 56 -5.02 -4.17 17.24
N ASP A 57 -5.42 -3.31 18.18
CA ASP A 57 -5.53 -1.86 18.03
C ASP A 57 -4.46 -1.06 18.84
N LYS A 58 -3.38 -1.72 19.29
CA LYS A 58 -2.35 -1.09 20.10
C LYS A 58 -1.13 -0.68 19.30
N ILE A 59 -0.50 0.43 19.70
CA ILE A 59 0.81 0.87 19.25
C ILE A 59 1.77 0.73 20.43
N GLN A 60 2.82 -0.06 20.30
CA GLN A 60 3.73 -0.41 21.38
C GLN A 60 5.19 -0.37 20.92
N PRO A 61 6.10 0.20 21.72
CA PRO A 61 7.54 0.04 21.46
C PRO A 61 7.93 -1.45 21.47
N THR A 62 8.88 -1.81 20.63
CA THR A 62 9.50 -3.14 20.65
C THR A 62 10.76 -3.15 21.52
N THR A 63 11.20 -4.33 21.95
CA THR A 63 12.39 -4.47 22.81
C THR A 63 13.69 -4.05 22.14
N ASP A 64 13.73 -4.09 20.81
CA ASP A 64 14.86 -3.64 19.99
C ASP A 64 14.83 -2.14 19.64
N GLY A 65 13.86 -1.39 20.19
CA GLY A 65 13.72 0.05 20.02
C GLY A 65 12.94 0.46 18.76
N GLY A 66 12.25 -0.47 18.11
CA GLY A 66 11.30 -0.22 17.04
C GLY A 66 9.89 0.08 17.55
N LEU A 67 8.88 -0.06 16.66
CA LEU A 67 7.48 0.19 16.97
C LEU A 67 6.59 -0.90 16.37
N ARG A 68 5.80 -1.58 17.21
CA ARG A 68 4.77 -2.52 16.82
C ARG A 68 3.42 -1.82 16.71
N ILE A 69 2.82 -1.88 15.53
CA ILE A 69 1.53 -1.25 15.19
C ILE A 69 0.54 -2.37 14.92
N GLY A 70 -0.46 -2.53 15.77
CA GLY A 70 -1.50 -3.53 15.60
C GLY A 70 -2.28 -3.34 14.29
N ALA A 71 -2.74 -4.43 13.71
CA ALA A 71 -3.43 -4.47 12.42
C ALA A 71 -4.68 -3.59 12.36
N LEU A 72 -5.36 -3.40 13.50
CA LEU A 72 -6.61 -2.65 13.63
C LEU A 72 -6.42 -1.20 14.07
N VAL A 73 -5.19 -0.75 14.31
CA VAL A 73 -4.91 0.67 14.60
C VAL A 73 -5.48 1.53 13.48
N ARG A 74 -6.32 2.51 13.86
CA ARG A 74 -6.94 3.43 12.90
C ARG A 74 -5.88 4.36 12.31
N ASN A 75 -6.05 4.70 11.03
CA ASN A 75 -5.10 5.55 10.33
C ASN A 75 -4.98 6.94 10.99
N THR A 76 -6.07 7.46 11.57
CA THR A 76 -6.04 8.72 12.33
C THR A 76 -5.18 8.60 13.59
N ASP A 77 -5.35 7.54 14.37
CA ASP A 77 -4.61 7.33 15.61
C ASP A 77 -3.12 7.10 15.33
N LEU A 78 -2.82 6.33 14.28
CA LEU A 78 -1.45 6.11 13.83
C LEU A 78 -0.78 7.41 13.39
N ALA A 79 -1.49 8.25 12.62
CA ALA A 79 -0.96 9.54 12.17
C ALA A 79 -0.76 10.54 13.31
N ALA A 80 -1.59 10.48 14.36
CA ALA A 80 -1.54 11.36 15.52
C ALA A 80 -0.55 10.88 16.61
N ASN A 81 -0.12 9.63 16.57
CA ASN A 81 0.75 9.05 17.61
C ASN A 81 2.07 9.83 17.73
N GLU A 82 2.45 10.19 18.96
CA GLU A 82 3.61 11.04 19.23
C GLU A 82 4.93 10.42 18.75
N ILE A 83 5.13 9.11 18.97
CA ILE A 83 6.32 8.39 18.53
C ILE A 83 6.39 8.39 16.99
N VAL A 84 5.26 8.13 16.31
CA VAL A 84 5.19 8.14 14.84
C VAL A 84 5.49 9.53 14.28
N ARG A 85 4.94 10.58 14.89
CA ARG A 85 5.18 11.96 14.46
C ARG A 85 6.63 12.41 14.66
N ARG A 86 7.26 11.98 15.74
CA ARG A 86 8.63 12.36 16.09
C ARG A 86 9.66 11.53 15.32
N ASP A 87 9.53 10.20 15.33
CA ASP A 87 10.58 9.27 14.92
C ASP A 87 10.35 8.65 13.53
N TYR A 88 9.10 8.63 13.07
CA TYR A 88 8.67 8.07 11.79
C TYR A 88 7.80 9.08 11.00
N ALA A 89 8.17 10.35 11.01
CA ALA A 89 7.34 11.45 10.50
C ALA A 89 6.87 11.27 9.04
N VAL A 90 7.62 10.57 8.19
CA VAL A 90 7.22 10.24 6.82
C VAL A 90 5.91 9.43 6.80
N LEU A 91 5.68 8.54 7.80
CA LEU A 91 4.47 7.74 7.91
C LEU A 91 3.26 8.61 8.30
N SER A 92 3.40 9.47 9.31
CA SER A 92 2.33 10.41 9.69
C SER A 92 1.95 11.32 8.52
N ARG A 93 2.95 11.90 7.83
CA ARG A 93 2.73 12.78 6.66
C ARG A 93 2.01 12.06 5.51
N ALA A 94 2.38 10.81 5.23
CA ALA A 94 1.73 10.01 4.20
C ALA A 94 0.27 9.69 4.54
N LEU A 95 -0.01 9.30 5.78
CA LEU A 95 -1.36 9.04 6.25
C LEU A 95 -2.26 10.29 6.12
N LEU A 96 -1.74 11.45 6.52
CA LEU A 96 -2.47 12.72 6.43
C LEU A 96 -2.67 13.20 4.98
N ALA A 97 -1.81 12.81 4.05
CA ALA A 97 -1.98 13.09 2.62
C ALA A 97 -3.02 12.17 1.95
N GLY A 98 -3.42 11.08 2.59
CA GLY A 98 -4.38 10.09 2.09
C GLY A 98 -5.79 10.34 2.61
N ALA A 99 -6.80 9.92 1.84
CA ALA A 99 -8.22 9.88 2.19
C ALA A 99 -8.79 11.21 2.73
N SER A 100 -9.94 11.14 3.41
CA SER A 100 -10.50 12.19 4.25
C SER A 100 -10.31 11.85 5.74
N ALA A 101 -10.52 12.81 6.64
CA ALA A 101 -10.48 12.56 8.09
C ALA A 101 -11.47 11.46 8.49
N GLN A 102 -12.70 11.50 7.94
CA GLN A 102 -13.75 10.52 8.22
C GLN A 102 -13.32 9.10 7.80
N LEU A 103 -12.74 8.95 6.61
CA LEU A 103 -12.24 7.65 6.16
C LEU A 103 -11.06 7.16 7.01
N ARG A 104 -10.13 8.04 7.38
CA ARG A 104 -9.00 7.67 8.25
C ARG A 104 -9.44 7.23 9.64
N ASN A 105 -10.57 7.74 10.16
CA ASN A 105 -11.14 7.32 11.44
C ASN A 105 -11.69 5.88 11.40
N GLN A 106 -11.97 5.34 10.22
CA GLN A 106 -12.45 3.96 10.04
C GLN A 106 -11.37 3.02 9.46
N ALA A 107 -10.56 3.51 8.53
CA ALA A 107 -9.52 2.72 7.89
C ALA A 107 -8.48 2.23 8.89
N THR A 108 -8.12 0.96 8.79
CA THR A 108 -7.14 0.30 9.66
C THR A 108 -5.79 0.13 8.97
N THR A 109 -4.75 -0.13 9.74
CA THR A 109 -3.39 -0.36 9.23
C THR A 109 -3.35 -1.54 8.25
N SER A 110 -3.87 -2.71 8.61
CA SER A 110 -3.91 -3.87 7.70
C SER A 110 -4.80 -3.63 6.49
N GLY A 111 -5.99 -3.04 6.68
CA GLY A 111 -6.91 -2.73 5.59
C GLY A 111 -6.32 -1.73 4.59
N ASN A 112 -5.50 -0.78 5.06
CA ASN A 112 -4.80 0.15 4.19
C ASN A 112 -3.70 -0.55 3.36
N LEU A 113 -2.97 -1.51 3.91
CA LEU A 113 -2.00 -2.30 3.15
C LEU A 113 -2.66 -3.17 2.09
N LEU A 114 -3.84 -3.74 2.40
CA LEU A 114 -4.57 -4.67 1.53
C LEU A 114 -5.62 -4.00 0.65
N GLN A 115 -5.70 -2.65 0.62
CA GLN A 115 -6.62 -1.97 -0.26
C GLN A 115 -6.32 -2.28 -1.72
N ARG A 116 -7.36 -2.53 -2.52
CA ARG A 116 -7.24 -2.88 -3.93
C ARG A 116 -7.05 -1.64 -4.81
N THR A 117 -6.60 -1.87 -6.03
CA THR A 117 -6.38 -0.82 -7.03
C THR A 117 -7.60 0.09 -7.24
N ARG A 118 -7.36 1.31 -7.74
CA ARG A 118 -8.41 2.27 -8.15
C ARG A 118 -8.50 2.39 -9.68
N CYS A 119 -8.07 1.36 -10.39
CA CYS A 119 -8.21 1.27 -11.84
C CYS A 119 -9.70 1.34 -12.23
N PRO A 120 -10.13 2.28 -13.10
CA PRO A 120 -11.52 2.42 -13.49
C PRO A 120 -12.08 1.15 -14.14
N TYR A 121 -11.28 0.44 -14.91
CA TYR A 121 -11.67 -0.82 -15.55
C TYR A 121 -11.82 -1.99 -14.57
N PHE A 122 -11.15 -1.91 -13.40
CA PHE A 122 -11.38 -2.86 -12.31
C PHE A 122 -12.71 -2.59 -11.61
N TYR A 123 -13.11 -1.33 -11.51
CA TYR A 123 -14.37 -0.91 -10.88
C TYR A 123 -15.59 -1.08 -11.82
N ASP A 124 -15.40 -1.07 -13.13
CA ASP A 124 -16.47 -1.30 -14.10
C ASP A 124 -16.57 -2.80 -14.42
N THR A 125 -17.62 -3.44 -13.92
CA THR A 125 -17.84 -4.88 -14.08
C THR A 125 -18.15 -5.30 -15.52
N ASN A 126 -18.47 -4.37 -16.41
CA ASN A 126 -18.68 -4.64 -17.84
C ASN A 126 -17.37 -4.66 -18.65
N MET A 127 -16.27 -4.19 -18.07
CA MET A 127 -14.98 -4.12 -18.77
C MET A 127 -14.12 -5.35 -18.46
N PRO A 128 -13.44 -5.96 -19.45
CA PRO A 128 -12.45 -7.01 -19.24
C PRO A 128 -11.36 -6.59 -18.24
N CYS A 129 -11.11 -7.43 -17.23
CA CYS A 129 -10.11 -7.15 -16.20
C CYS A 129 -9.54 -8.44 -15.60
N ASN A 130 -8.31 -8.80 -15.96
CA ASN A 130 -7.61 -9.99 -15.45
C ASN A 130 -7.44 -10.01 -13.92
N LYS A 131 -7.54 -8.85 -13.26
CA LYS A 131 -7.46 -8.74 -11.81
C LYS A 131 -8.79 -9.15 -11.14
N ARG A 132 -9.91 -8.94 -11.79
CA ARG A 132 -11.25 -9.32 -11.32
C ARG A 132 -11.63 -10.70 -11.84
N GLU A 133 -11.41 -10.94 -13.13
CA GLU A 133 -11.74 -12.18 -13.83
C GLU A 133 -10.52 -12.65 -14.64
N PRO A 134 -9.74 -13.61 -14.09
CA PRO A 134 -8.54 -14.11 -14.76
C PRO A 134 -8.81 -14.63 -16.18
N GLY A 135 -8.02 -14.16 -17.15
CA GLY A 135 -8.15 -14.55 -18.55
C GLY A 135 -9.08 -13.66 -19.38
N SER A 136 -9.83 -12.73 -18.79
CA SER A 136 -10.75 -11.85 -19.54
C SER A 136 -10.04 -10.73 -20.29
N GLY A 137 -8.77 -10.46 -20.01
CA GLY A 137 -8.01 -9.36 -20.61
C GLY A 137 -7.84 -8.15 -19.68
N CYS A 138 -7.26 -7.07 -20.23
CA CYS A 138 -7.02 -5.84 -19.49
C CYS A 138 -7.40 -4.62 -20.35
N SER A 139 -8.54 -4.02 -20.08
CA SER A 139 -9.04 -2.84 -20.81
C SER A 139 -8.19 -1.57 -20.63
N ALA A 140 -7.30 -1.55 -19.62
CA ALA A 140 -6.36 -0.44 -19.44
C ALA A 140 -5.21 -0.46 -20.47
N ILE A 141 -4.88 -1.64 -21.02
CA ILE A 141 -3.89 -1.80 -22.08
C ILE A 141 -4.56 -1.46 -23.40
N GLY A 142 -4.09 -0.38 -24.04
CA GLY A 142 -4.75 0.19 -25.22
C GLY A 142 -5.93 1.12 -24.93
N GLY A 143 -6.38 1.22 -23.67
CA GLY A 143 -7.37 2.17 -23.20
C GLY A 143 -6.75 3.37 -22.49
N TYR A 144 -7.59 4.25 -21.90
CA TYR A 144 -7.14 5.43 -21.16
C TYR A 144 -6.36 5.01 -19.89
N SER A 145 -5.12 5.43 -19.79
CA SER A 145 -4.18 4.87 -18.81
C SER A 145 -3.40 5.91 -17.99
N ARG A 146 -3.86 7.16 -17.90
CA ARG A 146 -3.20 8.29 -17.22
C ARG A 146 -2.76 7.96 -15.78
N GLN A 147 -3.58 7.20 -15.02
CA GLN A 147 -3.30 6.88 -13.61
C GLN A 147 -2.56 5.56 -13.41
N HIS A 148 -2.29 4.83 -14.49
CA HIS A 148 -1.73 3.48 -14.41
C HIS A 148 -0.21 3.45 -14.20
N ALA A 149 0.29 2.26 -13.87
CA ALA A 149 1.69 2.00 -13.58
C ALA A 149 2.58 2.17 -14.81
N ILE A 150 3.85 2.49 -14.54
CA ILE A 150 4.91 2.63 -15.56
C ILE A 150 6.12 1.72 -15.28
N VAL A 151 6.19 1.10 -14.07
CA VAL A 151 7.22 0.11 -13.72
C VAL A 151 6.57 -1.12 -13.09
N GLY A 152 7.25 -2.27 -13.19
CA GLY A 152 6.73 -3.54 -12.65
C GLY A 152 5.40 -3.98 -13.26
N VAL A 153 5.09 -3.52 -14.46
CA VAL A 153 3.89 -3.86 -15.23
C VAL A 153 4.07 -5.18 -15.98
N SER A 154 2.95 -5.78 -16.42
CA SER A 154 2.96 -6.94 -17.31
C SER A 154 1.99 -6.74 -18.47
N ASP A 155 2.01 -7.67 -19.42
CA ASP A 155 1.05 -7.69 -20.53
C ASP A 155 -0.37 -8.10 -20.06
N SER A 156 -0.52 -8.51 -18.80
CA SER A 156 -1.79 -8.88 -18.18
C SER A 156 -2.40 -7.76 -17.32
N CYS A 157 -1.61 -6.80 -16.83
CA CYS A 157 -2.12 -5.72 -15.98
C CYS A 157 -1.11 -4.59 -15.78
N ILE A 158 -1.61 -3.35 -15.83
CA ILE A 158 -0.85 -2.11 -15.58
C ILE A 158 -1.42 -1.28 -14.41
N ALA A 159 -2.19 -1.88 -13.51
CA ALA A 159 -2.77 -1.16 -12.36
C ALA A 159 -1.71 -0.67 -11.38
N THR A 160 -2.08 0.26 -10.50
CA THR A 160 -1.22 0.77 -9.42
C THR A 160 -1.75 0.36 -8.05
N HIS A 161 -0.86 0.19 -7.08
CA HIS A 161 -1.20 0.13 -5.66
C HIS A 161 -1.47 1.54 -5.13
N PRO A 162 -2.60 1.81 -4.47
CA PRO A 162 -3.03 3.19 -4.18
C PRO A 162 -2.58 3.74 -2.81
N SER A 163 -1.94 2.94 -1.95
CA SER A 163 -1.66 3.30 -0.56
C SER A 163 -0.48 4.25 -0.41
N ASP A 164 -0.74 5.46 0.08
CA ASP A 164 0.30 6.40 0.52
C ASP A 164 1.07 5.85 1.74
N MET A 165 0.37 5.21 2.68
CA MET A 165 0.96 4.59 3.87
C MET A 165 1.97 3.49 3.51
N ALA A 166 1.63 2.63 2.55
CA ALA A 166 2.50 1.53 2.15
C ALA A 166 3.84 2.02 1.56
N ILE A 167 3.84 3.17 0.85
CA ILE A 167 5.06 3.79 0.34
C ILE A 167 5.97 4.22 1.51
N SER A 168 5.40 4.81 2.55
CA SER A 168 6.16 5.20 3.74
C SER A 168 6.65 4.00 4.52
N MET A 169 5.86 2.95 4.64
CA MET A 169 6.31 1.69 5.27
C MET A 169 7.44 1.04 4.48
N ARG A 170 7.44 1.17 3.14
CA ARG A 170 8.52 0.63 2.28
C ARG A 170 9.84 1.37 2.47
N VAL A 171 9.82 2.70 2.64
CA VAL A 171 11.04 3.49 2.89
C VAL A 171 11.56 3.29 4.32
N LEU A 172 10.67 2.90 5.25
CA LEU A 172 10.99 2.57 6.64
C LEU A 172 11.45 1.11 6.84
N ASP A 173 11.45 0.27 5.81
CA ASP A 173 11.75 -1.17 5.88
C ASP A 173 10.86 -1.91 6.90
N ALA A 174 9.57 -1.60 6.91
CA ALA A 174 8.61 -2.26 7.76
C ALA A 174 8.51 -3.76 7.47
N THR A 175 8.12 -4.53 8.49
CA THR A 175 7.73 -5.94 8.35
C THR A 175 6.30 -6.15 8.81
N VAL A 176 5.65 -7.18 8.31
CA VAL A 176 4.24 -7.50 8.59
C VAL A 176 4.19 -8.82 9.35
N GLU A 177 3.63 -8.81 10.55
CA GLU A 177 3.34 -10.02 11.33
C GLU A 177 2.00 -10.62 10.89
N THR A 178 1.95 -11.93 10.72
CA THR A 178 0.75 -12.66 10.33
C THR A 178 0.56 -13.91 11.16
N VAL A 179 -0.69 -14.40 11.20
CA VAL A 179 -1.06 -15.70 11.75
C VAL A 179 -1.71 -16.51 10.62
N ARG A 180 -1.21 -17.72 10.39
CA ARG A 180 -1.75 -18.68 9.44
C ARG A 180 -2.90 -19.49 10.05
N PRO A 181 -3.73 -20.17 9.23
CA PRO A 181 -4.84 -20.99 9.73
C PRO A 181 -4.43 -22.08 10.72
N ASN A 182 -3.20 -22.61 10.58
CA ASN A 182 -2.65 -23.62 11.50
C ASN A 182 -2.12 -23.04 12.82
N GLY A 183 -2.30 -21.71 13.06
CA GLY A 183 -1.83 -21.01 14.25
C GLY A 183 -0.36 -20.60 14.20
N SER A 184 0.40 -21.00 13.18
CA SER A 184 1.79 -20.55 13.05
C SER A 184 1.87 -19.06 12.67
N THR A 185 2.88 -18.37 13.18
CA THR A 185 3.17 -16.99 12.85
C THR A 185 4.26 -16.90 11.79
N ARG A 186 4.24 -15.83 11.01
CA ARG A 186 5.39 -15.45 10.17
C ARG A 186 5.52 -13.94 10.08
N THR A 187 6.71 -13.51 9.69
CA THR A 187 7.03 -12.11 9.42
C THR A 187 7.37 -11.95 7.95
N ILE A 188 6.73 -11.01 7.27
CA ILE A 188 6.90 -10.73 5.84
C ILE A 188 7.49 -9.33 5.70
N PRO A 189 8.66 -9.14 5.06
CA PRO A 189 9.12 -7.80 4.69
C PRO A 189 8.07 -7.08 3.83
N ILE A 190 7.84 -5.80 4.06
CA ILE A 190 6.87 -5.01 3.27
C ILE A 190 7.20 -5.03 1.76
N ALA A 191 8.48 -5.19 1.41
CA ALA A 191 8.94 -5.35 0.05
C ALA A 191 8.38 -6.59 -0.67
N GLU A 192 8.01 -7.62 0.12
CA GLU A 192 7.55 -8.92 -0.34
C GLU A 192 6.06 -9.14 -0.15
N LEU A 193 5.37 -8.28 0.63
CA LEU A 193 3.94 -8.42 0.89
C LEU A 193 3.12 -8.33 -0.40
N HIS A 194 3.36 -7.30 -1.21
CA HIS A 194 2.64 -7.08 -2.46
C HIS A 194 3.38 -7.70 -3.64
N ARG A 195 2.63 -8.32 -4.55
CA ARG A 195 3.16 -8.99 -5.73
C ARG A 195 3.11 -8.09 -6.95
N LEU A 196 4.05 -8.27 -7.86
CA LEU A 196 3.93 -7.78 -9.24
C LEU A 196 2.94 -8.66 -10.00
N PRO A 197 2.24 -8.13 -11.02
CA PRO A 197 1.12 -8.80 -11.65
C PRO A 197 1.52 -10.09 -12.39
N GLY A 198 2.66 -10.10 -13.06
CA GLY A 198 3.05 -11.22 -13.91
C GLY A 198 1.87 -11.72 -14.75
N ASN A 199 1.63 -13.03 -14.74
CA ASN A 199 0.48 -13.65 -15.40
C ASN A 199 -0.72 -13.89 -14.45
N THR A 200 -0.60 -13.47 -13.19
CA THR A 200 -1.61 -13.71 -12.13
C THR A 200 -1.98 -12.41 -11.38
N PRO A 201 -2.48 -11.37 -12.08
CA PRO A 201 -2.74 -10.07 -11.45
C PRO A 201 -3.84 -10.09 -10.39
N HIS A 202 -4.67 -11.13 -10.34
CA HIS A 202 -5.67 -11.35 -9.29
C HIS A 202 -5.06 -11.73 -7.94
N ILE A 203 -3.81 -12.23 -7.91
CA ILE A 203 -3.07 -12.53 -6.68
C ILE A 203 -2.20 -11.32 -6.34
N GLU A 204 -2.70 -10.44 -5.46
CA GLU A 204 -2.10 -9.12 -5.20
C GLU A 204 -1.05 -9.13 -4.08
N HIS A 205 -1.05 -10.14 -3.22
CA HIS A 205 -0.17 -10.27 -2.06
C HIS A 205 0.30 -11.72 -1.85
N THR A 206 1.26 -11.91 -0.95
CA THR A 206 1.86 -13.21 -0.63
C THR A 206 1.20 -13.92 0.56
N LEU A 207 0.11 -13.35 1.10
CA LEU A 207 -0.67 -14.00 2.16
C LEU A 207 -1.36 -15.25 1.61
N GLU A 208 -1.37 -16.29 2.43
CA GLU A 208 -2.10 -17.54 2.16
C GLU A 208 -3.60 -17.36 2.42
N THR A 209 -4.42 -18.28 1.91
CA THR A 209 -5.87 -18.28 2.22
C THR A 209 -6.06 -18.41 3.72
N GLY A 210 -6.85 -17.50 4.31
CA GLY A 210 -7.10 -17.46 5.76
C GLY A 210 -5.97 -16.88 6.60
N GLU A 211 -4.86 -16.46 6.00
CA GLU A 211 -3.77 -15.80 6.74
C GLU A 211 -4.16 -14.37 7.12
N LEU A 212 -4.08 -14.06 8.41
CA LEU A 212 -4.49 -12.78 8.99
C LEU A 212 -3.27 -11.92 9.39
N ILE A 213 -3.21 -10.68 8.92
CA ILE A 213 -2.24 -9.69 9.43
C ILE A 213 -2.62 -9.32 10.86
N THR A 214 -1.66 -9.40 11.79
CA THR A 214 -1.84 -9.04 13.19
C THR A 214 -1.14 -7.74 13.59
N ALA A 215 -0.03 -7.41 12.95
CA ALA A 215 0.68 -6.16 13.18
C ALA A 215 1.58 -5.77 12.01
N VAL A 216 2.07 -4.54 12.06
CA VAL A 216 3.22 -4.03 11.29
C VAL A 216 4.30 -3.61 12.28
N ILE A 217 5.54 -4.00 12.01
CA ILE A 217 6.70 -3.64 12.81
C ILE A 217 7.53 -2.64 12.02
N LEU A 218 7.78 -1.50 12.62
CA LEU A 218 8.79 -0.56 12.16
C LEU A 218 10.10 -0.84 12.90
N PRO A 219 11.23 -0.90 12.20
CA PRO A 219 12.53 -1.06 12.84
C PRO A 219 12.88 0.18 13.68
N LYS A 220 13.98 0.10 14.44
CA LYS A 220 14.54 1.26 15.16
C LYS A 220 14.62 2.48 14.22
N PRO A 221 14.27 3.68 14.73
CA PRO A 221 14.32 4.90 13.93
C PRO A 221 15.69 5.16 13.32
N VAL A 222 15.70 5.48 12.02
CA VAL A 222 16.96 5.74 11.29
C VAL A 222 17.39 7.20 11.31
N GLY A 223 16.59 8.08 11.93
CA GLY A 223 16.84 9.54 11.92
C GLY A 223 16.74 10.15 10.52
N GLY A 224 17.41 11.30 10.34
CA GLY A 224 17.37 12.02 9.06
C GLY A 224 16.14 12.92 8.89
N ILE A 225 16.01 13.50 7.71
CA ILE A 225 14.88 14.37 7.33
C ILE A 225 13.85 13.51 6.61
N HIS A 226 12.68 13.40 7.21
CA HIS A 226 11.56 12.61 6.71
C HIS A 226 10.64 13.47 5.85
N ILE A 227 10.48 13.14 4.57
CA ILE A 227 9.65 13.89 3.63
C ILE A 227 8.66 12.97 2.95
N TYR A 228 7.41 13.44 2.81
CA TYR A 228 6.41 12.81 1.96
C TYR A 228 5.80 13.86 1.03
N ARG A 229 5.93 13.65 -0.27
CA ARG A 229 5.38 14.52 -1.31
C ARG A 229 4.41 13.74 -2.18
N LYS A 230 3.19 14.27 -2.37
CA LYS A 230 2.14 13.67 -3.20
C LYS A 230 1.70 14.65 -4.28
N VAL A 231 1.76 14.23 -5.53
CA VAL A 231 1.22 14.96 -6.68
C VAL A 231 -0.09 14.31 -7.11
N ARG A 232 -1.13 15.13 -7.23
CA ARG A 232 -2.51 14.72 -7.51
C ARG A 232 -3.24 15.79 -8.31
N ASP A 233 -4.32 15.41 -9.01
CA ASP A 233 -5.06 16.33 -9.91
C ASP A 233 -5.92 17.36 -9.17
N ARG A 234 -6.12 17.24 -7.85
CA ARG A 234 -6.88 18.17 -7.02
C ARG A 234 -6.30 18.30 -5.62
N ALA A 235 -6.64 19.37 -4.90
CA ALA A 235 -6.02 19.72 -3.62
C ALA A 235 -6.24 18.69 -2.49
N SER A 236 -7.33 17.94 -2.51
CA SER A 236 -7.65 16.93 -1.49
C SER A 236 -8.43 15.76 -2.09
N TYR A 237 -8.54 14.68 -1.32
CA TYR A 237 -9.36 13.51 -1.63
C TYR A 237 -9.12 12.96 -3.05
N ALA A 238 -7.86 12.76 -3.40
CA ALA A 238 -7.44 12.16 -4.66
C ALA A 238 -6.27 11.19 -4.43
N PHE A 239 -6.25 10.12 -5.21
CA PHE A 239 -5.10 9.23 -5.27
C PHE A 239 -3.92 9.92 -5.98
N ALA A 240 -2.71 9.46 -5.69
CA ALA A 240 -1.52 10.04 -6.29
C ALA A 240 -1.44 9.73 -7.79
N LEU A 241 -1.12 10.71 -8.60
CA LEU A 241 -0.50 10.47 -9.90
C LEU A 241 0.86 9.85 -9.68
N ILE A 242 1.65 10.48 -8.81
CA ILE A 242 2.86 9.94 -8.19
C ILE A 242 2.97 10.43 -6.76
N SER A 243 3.70 9.70 -5.91
CA SER A 243 4.14 10.17 -4.60
C SER A 243 5.57 9.74 -4.33
N VAL A 244 6.25 10.48 -3.46
CA VAL A 244 7.63 10.18 -3.03
C VAL A 244 7.68 10.23 -1.51
N ALA A 245 8.11 9.13 -0.90
CA ALA A 245 8.52 9.06 0.49
C ALA A 245 10.05 9.01 0.53
N ALA A 246 10.67 9.86 1.32
CA ALA A 246 12.12 9.90 1.45
C ALA A 246 12.56 10.10 2.91
N ILE A 247 13.70 9.52 3.23
CA ILE A 247 14.46 9.77 4.45
C ILE A 247 15.86 10.14 4.00
N VAL A 248 16.28 11.38 4.22
CA VAL A 248 17.55 11.91 3.74
C VAL A 248 18.46 12.20 4.93
N GLN A 249 19.67 11.66 4.92
CA GLN A 249 20.67 11.87 5.94
C GLN A 249 21.46 13.17 5.69
N ARG A 250 22.16 13.67 6.71
CA ARG A 250 22.96 14.91 6.61
C ARG A 250 24.07 14.83 5.57
N ASP A 251 24.59 13.64 5.32
CA ASP A 251 25.64 13.38 4.32
C ASP A 251 25.08 13.25 2.87
N GLY A 252 23.77 13.44 2.70
CA GLY A 252 23.10 13.34 1.40
C GLY A 252 22.77 11.91 0.98
N THR A 253 23.07 10.90 1.78
CA THR A 253 22.58 9.54 1.59
C THR A 253 21.12 9.41 2.05
N GLY A 254 20.47 8.32 1.75
CA GLY A 254 19.09 8.13 2.23
C GLY A 254 18.33 7.04 1.50
N ARG A 255 17.04 7.06 1.69
CA ARG A 255 16.08 6.08 1.18
C ARG A 255 14.96 6.78 0.43
N VAL A 256 14.53 6.23 -0.70
CA VAL A 256 13.45 6.80 -1.52
C VAL A 256 12.54 5.70 -2.05
N ALA A 257 11.25 5.83 -1.76
CA ALA A 257 10.21 4.98 -2.34
C ALA A 257 9.20 5.84 -3.12
N VAL A 258 8.69 5.30 -4.22
CA VAL A 258 7.79 6.00 -5.15
C VAL A 258 6.45 5.27 -5.23
N GLY A 259 5.36 6.03 -5.14
CA GLY A 259 3.99 5.55 -5.29
C GLY A 259 3.32 6.03 -6.56
N GLY A 260 2.21 5.39 -6.94
CA GLY A 260 1.46 5.69 -8.16
C GLY A 260 2.14 5.24 -9.45
N VAL A 261 3.23 4.46 -9.36
CA VAL A 261 4.05 4.03 -10.51
C VAL A 261 4.06 2.51 -10.71
N ALA A 262 3.64 1.72 -9.72
CA ALA A 262 3.72 0.25 -9.74
C ALA A 262 2.57 -0.43 -8.99
N HIS A 263 2.45 -1.76 -9.14
CA HIS A 263 1.50 -2.60 -8.38
C HIS A 263 1.83 -2.72 -6.90
N LYS A 264 3.00 -2.30 -6.49
CA LYS A 264 3.46 -2.30 -5.10
C LYS A 264 4.22 -1.01 -4.78
N PRO A 265 4.46 -0.69 -3.51
CA PRO A 265 5.38 0.37 -3.12
C PRO A 265 6.74 0.16 -3.79
N TRP A 266 7.16 1.12 -4.61
CA TRP A 266 8.32 0.96 -5.48
C TRP A 266 9.56 1.60 -4.89
N ARG A 267 10.59 0.81 -4.60
CA ARG A 267 11.89 1.23 -4.12
C ARG A 267 12.96 0.37 -4.76
N VAL A 268 14.01 1.00 -5.25
CA VAL A 268 15.19 0.36 -5.85
C VAL A 268 16.40 0.80 -5.04
N GLU A 269 16.83 -0.05 -4.12
CA GLU A 269 17.87 0.25 -3.13
C GLU A 269 19.22 0.59 -3.80
N GLU A 270 19.54 -0.09 -4.89
CA GLU A 270 20.77 0.18 -5.66
C GLU A 270 20.77 1.57 -6.27
N ALA A 271 19.59 2.09 -6.64
CA ALA A 271 19.47 3.44 -7.20
C ALA A 271 19.77 4.52 -6.16
N GLU A 272 19.54 4.25 -4.88
CA GLU A 272 19.76 5.22 -3.78
C GLU A 272 21.19 5.68 -3.67
N ARG A 273 22.17 4.88 -4.11
CA ARG A 273 23.58 5.26 -4.23
C ARG A 273 23.80 6.50 -5.13
N ASN A 274 22.85 6.80 -6.01
CA ASN A 274 22.91 7.94 -6.91
C ASN A 274 22.27 9.22 -6.32
N MET A 275 21.78 9.22 -5.07
CA MET A 275 21.12 10.40 -4.47
C MET A 275 22.03 11.64 -4.50
N HIS A 276 23.32 11.48 -4.20
CA HIS A 276 24.32 12.55 -4.24
C HIS A 276 24.52 13.15 -5.64
N ARG A 277 24.17 12.41 -6.71
CA ARG A 277 24.25 12.85 -8.12
C ARG A 277 22.99 13.61 -8.57
N GLY A 278 22.00 13.76 -7.66
CA GLY A 278 20.77 14.49 -7.88
C GLY A 278 19.63 13.68 -8.49
N ALA A 279 18.49 14.36 -8.66
CA ALA A 279 17.20 13.73 -9.00
C ALA A 279 17.26 12.94 -10.32
N LYS A 280 17.90 13.47 -11.35
CA LYS A 280 17.97 12.81 -12.67
C LYS A 280 18.66 11.44 -12.59
N ALA A 281 19.80 11.36 -11.91
CA ALA A 281 20.56 10.12 -11.76
C ALA A 281 19.79 9.10 -10.90
N LEU A 282 19.17 9.54 -9.81
CA LEU A 282 18.35 8.70 -8.95
C LEU A 282 17.12 8.16 -9.72
N THR A 283 16.40 9.03 -10.44
CA THR A 283 15.21 8.64 -11.21
C THR A 283 15.56 7.65 -12.32
N ALA A 284 16.68 7.81 -13.00
CA ALA A 284 17.14 6.86 -14.02
C ALA A 284 17.28 5.43 -13.46
N GLY A 285 17.79 5.29 -12.23
CA GLY A 285 17.87 3.99 -11.55
C GLY A 285 16.51 3.49 -11.08
N VAL A 286 15.69 4.35 -10.48
CA VAL A 286 14.35 3.98 -9.96
C VAL A 286 13.41 3.54 -11.09
N LEU A 287 13.51 4.16 -12.27
CA LEU A 287 12.65 3.90 -13.43
C LEU A 287 13.38 3.19 -14.60
N ALA A 288 14.46 2.46 -14.33
CA ALA A 288 15.30 1.84 -15.37
C ALA A 288 14.53 0.98 -16.39
N ASN A 289 13.47 0.31 -15.95
CA ASN A 289 12.65 -0.56 -16.80
C ASN A 289 11.22 0.00 -16.99
N ALA A 290 11.08 1.32 -17.07
CA ALA A 290 9.77 1.94 -17.27
C ALA A 290 9.17 1.58 -18.64
N ARG A 291 7.93 1.13 -18.63
CA ARG A 291 7.07 0.87 -19.80
C ARG A 291 5.88 1.80 -19.73
N THR A 292 5.90 2.85 -20.52
CA THR A 292 4.85 3.88 -20.53
C THR A 292 3.87 3.67 -21.68
N THR A 293 2.70 4.26 -21.52
CA THR A 293 1.72 4.49 -22.58
C THR A 293 1.76 5.98 -22.97
N PRO A 294 1.14 6.39 -24.09
CA PRO A 294 1.02 7.82 -24.42
C PRO A 294 0.38 8.65 -23.28
N ASP A 295 -0.61 8.09 -22.57
CA ASP A 295 -1.35 8.80 -21.54
C ASP A 295 -0.57 8.98 -20.22
N ASN A 296 0.41 8.10 -19.92
CA ASN A 296 1.13 8.10 -18.65
C ASN A 296 2.64 8.37 -18.75
N ALA A 297 3.15 8.63 -19.98
CA ALA A 297 4.57 8.93 -20.20
C ALA A 297 5.06 10.15 -19.41
N PHE A 298 4.18 11.12 -19.13
CA PHE A 298 4.48 12.30 -18.32
C PHE A 298 4.94 11.95 -16.89
N LYS A 299 4.58 10.78 -16.39
CA LYS A 299 4.96 10.34 -15.04
C LYS A 299 6.47 10.22 -14.86
N VAL A 300 7.22 9.89 -15.91
CA VAL A 300 8.69 9.80 -15.86
C VAL A 300 9.29 11.14 -15.43
N LEU A 301 8.93 12.22 -16.12
CA LEU A 301 9.39 13.56 -15.77
C LEU A 301 8.79 14.05 -14.44
N LEU A 302 7.55 13.66 -14.14
CA LEU A 302 6.91 14.03 -12.88
C LEU A 302 7.60 13.40 -11.68
N VAL A 303 8.06 12.14 -11.76
CA VAL A 303 8.88 11.48 -10.73
C VAL A 303 10.19 12.23 -10.53
N GLU A 304 10.92 12.55 -11.62
CA GLU A 304 12.18 13.29 -11.54
C GLU A 304 12.01 14.64 -10.83
N ARG A 305 11.02 15.42 -11.24
CA ARG A 305 10.74 16.74 -10.64
C ARG A 305 10.34 16.63 -9.17
N THR A 306 9.56 15.61 -8.81
CA THR A 306 9.12 15.41 -7.43
C THR A 306 10.26 14.94 -6.55
N ILE A 307 11.11 14.03 -7.02
CA ILE A 307 12.35 13.65 -6.34
C ILE A 307 13.24 14.88 -6.17
N GLY A 308 13.40 15.72 -7.21
CA GLY A 308 14.16 16.96 -7.13
C GLY A 308 13.64 17.92 -6.06
N SER A 309 12.33 18.10 -5.99
CA SER A 309 11.68 18.90 -4.94
C SER A 309 11.97 18.36 -3.54
N VAL A 310 11.87 17.03 -3.36
CA VAL A 310 12.15 16.36 -2.08
C VAL A 310 13.62 16.50 -1.67
N LEU A 311 14.56 16.26 -2.58
CA LEU A 311 15.99 16.40 -2.29
C LEU A 311 16.39 17.86 -1.98
N ASN A 312 15.75 18.84 -2.61
CA ASN A 312 15.98 20.25 -2.31
C ASN A 312 15.41 20.65 -0.95
N GLU A 313 14.21 20.17 -0.58
CA GLU A 313 13.63 20.37 0.75
C GLU A 313 14.50 19.80 1.86
N ALA A 314 15.19 18.68 1.60
CA ALA A 314 16.08 18.05 2.56
C ALA A 314 17.41 18.80 2.80
N LYS A 315 17.76 19.77 1.95
CA LYS A 315 19.00 20.57 2.09
C LYS A 315 18.85 21.81 2.97
N VAL A 316 17.61 22.16 3.33
CA VAL A 316 17.26 23.29 4.20
C VAL A 316 17.21 22.86 5.66
#